data_36fcc5f051a98aae6e7bf5bcf64123bd
#
_entry.id   36fcc5f051a98aae6e7bf5bcf64123bd
#
_cell.length_a   1.000
_cell.length_b   1.000
_cell.length_c   1.000
_cell.angle_alpha   90.00
_cell.angle_beta   90.00
_cell.angle_gamma   90.00
#
_symmetry.space_group_name_H-M   'P 1'
#
loop_
_entity.id
_entity.type
_entity.pdbx_description
1 polymer ?
#
loop_
_entity_poly.entity_id
_entity_poly.type
_entity_poly.pdbx_seq_one_letter_code
_entity_poly.pdbx_strand_id
1 'polypeptide(L)'
;MDNKKRIVVLGGGESGAGAAVLAKVKGFDVFLSDRGKIAAEHAALLKKWEIPFEEGHHTEELILNADEIVKSPGIPTSAPMIQKIMERGIHIISEIEFAGRYDTAKKICITGSNGKTTTTSLIYYLLKEAGLNVGLGGNIGKSYAYQVATEHFDYYVLEISSFQLDNCYEFHPDIAIITNITPDHLDRYGYEMENYVKAKFRITRNLRPEDCFIFDSDDAITINHLNKIVTEAKKLPFTQETKVKQGAYLDNDKIVVKYEDDECDIFLKELSLGGKHNVYNSMAAALAAKATGIDNEIIRNSLETFAPIEHR
;
A
#
# COMPACT_ATOMS: atom_id res chain seq x y z
N MET A 1 -18.08 7.16 33.58
CA MET A 1 -17.41 6.07 32.83
C MET A 1 -17.08 6.65 31.48
N ASP A 2 -15.81 6.86 31.17
CA ASP A 2 -15.41 7.31 29.83
C ASP A 2 -15.86 6.26 28.84
N ASN A 3 -16.77 6.65 27.97
CA ASN A 3 -17.33 5.77 26.95
C ASN A 3 -16.28 5.61 25.88
N LYS A 4 -15.36 4.64 26.06
CA LYS A 4 -14.31 4.34 25.07
C LYS A 4 -14.96 3.96 23.76
N LYS A 5 -14.51 4.59 22.68
CA LYS A 5 -14.94 4.23 21.33
C LYS A 5 -14.60 2.75 21.06
N ARG A 6 -15.55 2.01 20.52
CA ARG A 6 -15.42 0.57 20.26
C ARG A 6 -15.00 0.29 18.82
N ILE A 7 -13.88 -0.36 18.66
CA ILE A 7 -13.37 -0.85 17.36
C ILE A 7 -13.55 -2.37 17.30
N VAL A 8 -14.25 -2.83 16.28
CA VAL A 8 -14.31 -4.26 15.99
C VAL A 8 -13.50 -4.57 14.74
N VAL A 9 -12.63 -5.57 14.84
CA VAL A 9 -11.79 -6.03 13.74
C VAL A 9 -12.37 -7.31 13.15
N LEU A 10 -12.59 -7.34 11.84
CA LEU A 10 -13.04 -8.53 11.12
C LEU A 10 -11.91 -9.17 10.34
N GLY A 11 -11.61 -10.43 10.67
CA GLY A 11 -10.50 -11.23 10.17
C GLY A 11 -9.30 -11.21 11.10
N GLY A 12 -8.82 -12.39 11.48
CA GLY A 12 -7.74 -12.62 12.45
C GLY A 12 -6.38 -12.95 11.80
N GLY A 13 -6.17 -12.58 10.53
CA GLY A 13 -4.86 -12.67 9.89
C GLY A 13 -3.94 -11.53 10.28
N GLU A 14 -2.79 -11.41 9.60
CA GLU A 14 -1.71 -10.43 9.88
C GLU A 14 -2.25 -8.99 10.03
N SER A 15 -2.99 -8.48 9.02
CA SER A 15 -3.55 -7.12 9.04
C SER A 15 -4.54 -6.91 10.18
N GLY A 16 -5.42 -7.90 10.45
CA GLY A 16 -6.43 -7.76 11.49
C GLY A 16 -5.84 -7.82 12.89
N ALA A 17 -4.93 -8.76 13.14
CA ALA A 17 -4.23 -8.86 14.43
C ALA A 17 -3.43 -7.57 14.71
N GLY A 18 -2.75 -7.03 13.70
CA GLY A 18 -2.01 -5.76 13.82
C GLY A 18 -2.93 -4.57 14.09
N ALA A 19 -4.05 -4.46 13.37
CA ALA A 19 -5.06 -3.41 13.62
C ALA A 19 -5.64 -3.48 15.04
N ALA A 20 -5.90 -4.69 15.54
CA ALA A 20 -6.39 -4.88 16.89
C ALA A 20 -5.37 -4.44 17.96
N VAL A 21 -4.07 -4.74 17.74
CA VAL A 21 -2.99 -4.27 18.62
C VAL A 21 -2.92 -2.74 18.59
N LEU A 22 -2.95 -2.12 17.42
CA LEU A 22 -2.93 -0.65 17.33
C LEU A 22 -4.13 -0.02 18.04
N ALA A 23 -5.32 -0.55 17.84
CA ALA A 23 -6.52 -0.06 18.52
C ALA A 23 -6.39 -0.18 20.05
N LYS A 24 -5.84 -1.28 20.54
CA LYS A 24 -5.57 -1.49 22.00
C LYS A 24 -4.58 -0.45 22.51
N VAL A 25 -3.46 -0.23 21.81
CA VAL A 25 -2.43 0.76 22.16
C VAL A 25 -3.00 2.18 22.20
N LYS A 26 -3.94 2.50 21.29
CA LYS A 26 -4.63 3.80 21.24
C LYS A 26 -5.77 3.92 22.27
N GLY A 27 -6.00 2.91 23.09
CA GLY A 27 -6.93 2.96 24.21
C GLY A 27 -8.39 2.69 23.88
N PHE A 28 -8.69 2.15 22.69
CA PHE A 28 -10.04 1.74 22.28
C PHE A 28 -10.53 0.50 23.07
N ASP A 29 -11.86 0.31 23.11
CA ASP A 29 -12.47 -0.98 23.40
C ASP A 29 -12.38 -1.81 22.12
N VAL A 30 -11.65 -2.95 22.18
CA VAL A 30 -11.31 -3.74 20.98
C VAL A 30 -11.88 -5.12 21.08
N PHE A 31 -12.50 -5.59 20.01
CA PHE A 31 -12.92 -6.97 19.82
C PHE A 31 -12.53 -7.44 18.41
N LEU A 32 -12.02 -8.67 18.28
CA LEU A 32 -11.70 -9.24 16.97
C LEU A 32 -12.57 -10.47 16.73
N SER A 33 -13.15 -10.58 15.54
CA SER A 33 -13.97 -11.72 15.13
C SER A 33 -13.49 -12.31 13.80
N ASP A 34 -13.28 -13.61 13.75
CA ASP A 34 -12.95 -14.36 12.53
C ASP A 34 -13.90 -15.54 12.35
N ARG A 35 -14.48 -15.65 11.15
CA ARG A 35 -15.34 -16.78 10.79
C ARG A 35 -14.58 -18.10 10.69
N GLY A 36 -13.29 -18.04 10.34
CA GLY A 36 -12.38 -19.16 10.24
C GLY A 36 -11.60 -19.36 11.53
N LYS A 37 -10.61 -20.23 11.46
CA LYS A 37 -9.66 -20.45 12.56
C LYS A 37 -8.51 -19.46 12.43
N ILE A 38 -8.19 -18.80 13.53
CA ILE A 38 -7.06 -17.85 13.59
C ILE A 38 -5.75 -18.66 13.73
N ALA A 39 -4.74 -18.28 12.95
CA ALA A 39 -3.42 -18.90 13.04
C ALA A 39 -2.86 -18.78 14.48
N ALA A 40 -2.15 -19.80 14.95
CA ALA A 40 -1.68 -19.88 16.33
C ALA A 40 -0.83 -18.67 16.76
N GLU A 41 -0.03 -18.14 15.85
CA GLU A 41 0.81 -16.95 16.06
C GLU A 41 -0.02 -15.67 16.29
N HIS A 42 -1.07 -15.46 15.50
CA HIS A 42 -1.97 -14.31 15.65
C HIS A 42 -2.85 -14.45 16.92
N ALA A 43 -3.34 -15.66 17.21
CA ALA A 43 -4.08 -15.91 18.44
C ALA A 43 -3.19 -15.68 19.70
N ALA A 44 -1.92 -16.07 19.63
CA ALA A 44 -0.95 -15.81 20.71
C ALA A 44 -0.68 -14.30 20.84
N LEU A 45 -0.57 -13.57 19.74
CA LEU A 45 -0.43 -12.11 19.73
C LEU A 45 -1.63 -11.43 20.40
N LEU A 46 -2.86 -11.79 20.01
CA LEU A 46 -4.08 -11.24 20.60
C LEU A 46 -4.15 -11.50 22.12
N LYS A 47 -3.79 -12.72 22.56
CA LYS A 47 -3.72 -13.07 24.00
C LYS A 47 -2.67 -12.24 24.73
N LYS A 48 -1.47 -12.07 24.14
CA LYS A 48 -0.39 -11.25 24.72
C LYS A 48 -0.83 -9.81 24.99
N TRP A 49 -1.66 -9.24 24.09
CA TRP A 49 -2.18 -7.89 24.20
C TRP A 49 -3.54 -7.80 24.94
N GLU A 50 -4.00 -8.92 25.52
CA GLU A 50 -5.29 -8.99 26.21
C GLU A 50 -6.45 -8.44 25.38
N ILE A 51 -6.48 -8.82 24.09
CA ILE A 51 -7.54 -8.47 23.16
C ILE A 51 -8.55 -9.62 23.11
N PRO A 52 -9.81 -9.39 23.49
CA PRO A 52 -10.85 -10.41 23.35
C PRO A 52 -11.13 -10.70 21.88
N PHE A 53 -11.26 -11.99 21.56
CA PHE A 53 -11.53 -12.43 20.20
C PHE A 53 -12.40 -13.68 20.16
N GLU A 54 -13.04 -13.93 19.03
CA GLU A 54 -13.72 -15.17 18.68
C GLU A 54 -13.23 -15.72 17.34
N GLU A 55 -13.32 -17.02 17.17
CA GLU A 55 -12.99 -17.72 15.92
C GLU A 55 -14.02 -18.80 15.59
N GLY A 56 -14.16 -19.14 14.30
CA GLY A 56 -15.08 -20.17 13.81
C GLY A 56 -16.52 -19.70 13.61
N HIS A 57 -16.88 -18.51 14.05
CA HIS A 57 -18.22 -17.91 13.93
C HIS A 57 -18.16 -16.38 14.08
N HIS A 58 -19.30 -15.76 13.90
CA HIS A 58 -19.51 -14.34 14.17
C HIS A 58 -20.68 -14.16 15.12
N THR A 59 -20.45 -13.55 16.28
CA THR A 59 -21.51 -13.14 17.22
C THR A 59 -21.99 -11.74 16.86
N GLU A 60 -23.17 -11.65 16.25
CA GLU A 60 -23.69 -10.39 15.70
C GLU A 60 -23.74 -9.26 16.71
N GLU A 61 -24.19 -9.53 17.93
CA GLU A 61 -24.32 -8.55 19.01
C GLU A 61 -22.97 -7.94 19.40
N LEU A 62 -21.89 -8.71 19.30
CA LEU A 62 -20.52 -8.26 19.62
C LEU A 62 -19.89 -7.46 18.46
N ILE A 63 -20.39 -7.65 17.26
CA ILE A 63 -19.90 -6.95 16.06
C ILE A 63 -20.72 -5.69 15.77
N LEU A 64 -22.05 -5.80 15.80
CA LEU A 64 -22.96 -4.73 15.41
C LEU A 64 -23.12 -3.60 16.46
N ASN A 65 -22.44 -3.70 17.60
CA ASN A 65 -22.33 -2.63 18.60
C ASN A 65 -21.03 -1.81 18.45
N ALA A 66 -20.28 -1.98 17.34
CA ALA A 66 -19.09 -1.22 17.05
C ALA A 66 -19.41 0.23 16.65
N ASP A 67 -18.52 1.16 17.05
CA ASP A 67 -18.51 2.52 16.51
C ASP A 67 -17.86 2.56 15.13
N GLU A 68 -16.90 1.65 14.86
CA GLU A 68 -16.21 1.54 13.58
C GLU A 68 -15.66 0.11 13.40
N ILE A 69 -15.64 -0.36 12.17
CA ILE A 69 -15.14 -1.69 11.79
C ILE A 69 -13.83 -1.57 11.01
N VAL A 70 -12.80 -2.29 11.44
CA VAL A 70 -11.60 -2.51 10.62
C VAL A 70 -11.73 -3.88 9.94
N LYS A 71 -11.81 -3.88 8.61
CA LYS A 71 -12.05 -5.08 7.81
C LYS A 71 -10.77 -5.58 7.12
N SER A 72 -10.44 -6.86 7.29
CA SER A 72 -9.39 -7.51 6.50
C SER A 72 -9.71 -7.53 5.01
N PRO A 73 -8.72 -7.32 4.11
CA PRO A 73 -8.95 -7.21 2.66
C PRO A 73 -9.50 -8.50 2.04
N GLY A 74 -9.23 -9.66 2.63
CA GLY A 74 -9.74 -10.94 2.17
C GLY A 74 -11.27 -11.10 2.27
N ILE A 75 -11.94 -10.34 3.15
CA ILE A 75 -13.38 -10.44 3.36
C ILE A 75 -14.10 -9.64 2.25
N PRO A 76 -14.93 -10.31 1.41
CA PRO A 76 -15.65 -9.64 0.34
C PRO A 76 -16.78 -8.75 0.89
N THR A 77 -17.09 -7.68 0.16
CA THR A 77 -18.22 -6.80 0.51
C THR A 77 -19.55 -7.55 0.50
N SER A 78 -19.69 -8.60 -0.32
CA SER A 78 -20.86 -9.48 -0.38
C SER A 78 -21.02 -10.42 0.82
N ALA A 79 -20.06 -10.49 1.74
CA ALA A 79 -20.17 -11.34 2.93
C ALA A 79 -21.38 -10.94 3.78
N PRO A 80 -22.19 -11.89 4.30
CA PRO A 80 -23.44 -11.58 5.01
C PRO A 80 -23.24 -10.63 6.19
N MET A 81 -22.17 -10.79 6.96
CA MET A 81 -21.87 -9.91 8.09
C MET A 81 -21.54 -8.48 7.61
N ILE A 82 -20.80 -8.32 6.50
CA ILE A 82 -20.49 -7.00 5.93
C ILE A 82 -21.78 -6.29 5.47
N GLN A 83 -22.70 -7.02 4.85
CA GLN A 83 -24.01 -6.45 4.45
C GLN A 83 -24.79 -5.95 5.68
N LYS A 84 -24.86 -6.72 6.76
CA LYS A 84 -25.52 -6.29 8.00
C LYS A 84 -24.88 -5.04 8.63
N ILE A 85 -23.55 -4.96 8.60
CA ILE A 85 -22.80 -3.79 9.09
C ILE A 85 -23.15 -2.55 8.26
N MET A 86 -23.19 -2.71 6.92
CA MET A 86 -23.57 -1.62 6.01
C MET A 86 -25.03 -1.18 6.20
N GLU A 87 -25.96 -2.12 6.38
CA GLU A 87 -27.37 -1.83 6.70
C GLU A 87 -27.55 -1.05 8.01
N ARG A 88 -26.66 -1.27 8.98
CA ARG A 88 -26.61 -0.51 10.24
C ARG A 88 -25.96 0.85 10.12
N GLY A 89 -25.33 1.16 8.96
CA GLY A 89 -24.58 2.40 8.75
C GLY A 89 -23.28 2.49 9.54
N ILE A 90 -22.73 1.37 10.01
CA ILE A 90 -21.45 1.34 10.73
C ILE A 90 -20.34 1.51 9.70
N HIS A 91 -19.41 2.44 9.97
CA HIS A 91 -18.31 2.75 9.06
C HIS A 91 -17.29 1.61 9.00
N ILE A 92 -16.93 1.21 7.78
CA ILE A 92 -15.95 0.15 7.52
C ILE A 92 -14.71 0.77 6.90
N ILE A 93 -13.55 0.51 7.51
CA ILE A 93 -12.24 0.97 7.02
C ILE A 93 -11.28 -0.20 6.85
N SER A 94 -10.22 0.01 6.10
CA SER A 94 -9.09 -0.93 6.02
C SER A 94 -8.09 -0.72 7.16
N GLU A 95 -7.22 -1.70 7.38
CA GLU A 95 -6.07 -1.55 8.27
C GLU A 95 -5.17 -0.37 7.86
N ILE A 96 -4.98 -0.17 6.55
CA ILE A 96 -4.18 0.93 5.98
C ILE A 96 -4.77 2.28 6.37
N GLU A 97 -6.08 2.46 6.21
CA GLU A 97 -6.81 3.66 6.64
C GLU A 97 -6.65 3.89 8.15
N PHE A 98 -6.87 2.83 8.93
CA PHE A 98 -6.80 2.93 10.38
C PHE A 98 -5.40 3.31 10.88
N ALA A 99 -4.36 2.63 10.39
CA ALA A 99 -2.98 2.91 10.78
C ALA A 99 -2.50 4.29 10.33
N GLY A 100 -2.89 4.71 9.13
CA GLY A 100 -2.53 6.02 8.57
C GLY A 100 -2.97 7.21 9.43
N ARG A 101 -4.03 7.05 10.25
CA ARG A 101 -4.49 8.09 11.18
C ARG A 101 -3.53 8.35 12.35
N TYR A 102 -2.66 7.40 12.66
CA TYR A 102 -1.76 7.41 13.81
C TYR A 102 -0.29 7.44 13.44
N ASP A 103 0.00 7.53 12.15
CA ASP A 103 1.35 7.57 11.61
C ASP A 103 1.66 8.92 10.97
N THR A 104 2.83 9.48 11.30
CA THR A 104 3.33 10.75 10.76
C THR A 104 4.51 10.57 9.82
N ALA A 105 4.98 9.33 9.61
CA ALA A 105 6.05 9.03 8.69
C ALA A 105 5.65 9.35 7.24
N LYS A 106 6.62 9.62 6.38
CA LYS A 106 6.39 9.74 4.94
C LYS A 106 6.08 8.38 4.35
N LYS A 107 5.06 8.31 3.51
CA LYS A 107 4.53 7.06 2.94
C LYS A 107 4.72 7.00 1.44
N ILE A 108 5.47 5.99 0.99
CA ILE A 108 5.62 5.62 -0.42
C ILE A 108 4.75 4.40 -0.64
N CYS A 109 3.68 4.56 -1.41
CA CYS A 109 2.62 3.57 -1.55
C CYS A 109 2.54 3.05 -2.97
N ILE A 110 2.58 1.73 -3.13
CA ILE A 110 2.65 1.07 -4.43
C ILE A 110 1.41 0.19 -4.63
N THR A 111 0.69 0.42 -5.73
CA THR A 111 -0.36 -0.48 -6.22
C THR A 111 -0.17 -0.79 -7.70
N GLY A 112 -0.98 -1.68 -8.23
CA GLY A 112 -0.96 -2.10 -9.63
C GLY A 112 -1.42 -3.54 -9.78
N SER A 113 -1.44 -4.06 -10.99
CA SER A 113 -1.72 -5.48 -11.23
C SER A 113 -0.45 -6.31 -11.06
N ASN A 114 0.62 -5.96 -11.76
CA ASN A 114 1.90 -6.65 -11.76
C ASN A 114 3.04 -5.74 -11.30
N GLY A 115 4.13 -6.33 -10.78
CA GLY A 115 5.35 -5.60 -10.41
C GLY A 115 5.31 -4.90 -9.05
N LYS A 116 4.18 -4.89 -8.33
CA LYS A 116 4.05 -4.26 -7.00
C LYS A 116 5.17 -4.69 -6.06
N THR A 117 5.29 -5.99 -5.81
CA THR A 117 6.23 -6.55 -4.84
C THR A 117 7.68 -6.24 -5.20
N THR A 118 8.03 -6.38 -6.48
CA THR A 118 9.38 -6.05 -6.96
C THR A 118 9.68 -4.56 -6.77
N THR A 119 8.77 -3.68 -7.17
CA THR A 119 8.93 -2.22 -7.03
C THR A 119 9.00 -1.82 -5.55
N THR A 120 8.13 -2.37 -4.69
CA THR A 120 8.13 -2.13 -3.25
C THR A 120 9.45 -2.56 -2.61
N SER A 121 9.94 -3.75 -2.95
CA SER A 121 11.21 -4.28 -2.43
C SER A 121 12.42 -3.47 -2.91
N LEU A 122 12.43 -3.04 -4.18
CA LEU A 122 13.46 -2.14 -4.72
C LEU A 122 13.49 -0.81 -3.98
N ILE A 123 12.34 -0.16 -3.80
CA ILE A 123 12.25 1.13 -3.09
C ILE A 123 12.71 0.97 -1.64
N TYR A 124 12.22 -0.07 -0.95
CA TYR A 124 12.64 -0.34 0.42
C TYR A 124 14.16 -0.53 0.51
N TYR A 125 14.75 -1.29 -0.40
CA TYR A 125 16.19 -1.50 -0.45
C TYR A 125 16.95 -0.19 -0.70
N LEU A 126 16.53 0.61 -1.68
CA LEU A 126 17.11 1.93 -1.98
C LEU A 126 17.11 2.86 -0.75
N LEU A 127 16.00 2.92 -0.02
CA LEU A 127 15.92 3.76 1.18
C LEU A 127 16.82 3.23 2.29
N LYS A 128 16.94 1.91 2.44
CA LYS A 128 17.86 1.28 3.41
C LYS A 128 19.32 1.55 3.09
N GLU A 129 19.74 1.41 1.83
CA GLU A 129 21.10 1.69 1.40
C GLU A 129 21.46 3.19 1.54
N ALA A 130 20.46 4.06 1.45
CA ALA A 130 20.61 5.48 1.77
C ALA A 130 20.70 5.77 3.28
N GLY A 131 20.63 4.76 4.15
CA GLY A 131 20.71 4.90 5.60
C GLY A 131 19.43 5.45 6.25
N LEU A 132 18.30 5.45 5.55
CA LEU A 132 17.03 5.96 6.09
C LEU A 132 16.38 4.95 7.05
N ASN A 133 15.69 5.48 8.07
CA ASN A 133 14.89 4.67 8.98
C ASN A 133 13.53 4.37 8.34
N VAL A 134 13.43 3.22 7.67
CA VAL A 134 12.27 2.84 6.84
C VAL A 134 11.65 1.52 7.26
N GLY A 135 10.32 1.50 7.36
CA GLY A 135 9.49 0.32 7.54
C GLY A 135 8.94 -0.21 6.22
N LEU A 136 8.71 -1.52 6.15
CA LEU A 136 8.10 -2.21 5.02
C LEU A 136 6.81 -2.88 5.48
N GLY A 137 5.70 -2.64 4.79
CA GLY A 137 4.43 -3.21 5.20
C GLY A 137 3.34 -3.18 4.13
N GLY A 138 2.12 -3.42 4.57
CA GLY A 138 0.93 -3.47 3.72
C GLY A 138 0.56 -4.89 3.31
N ASN A 139 0.47 -5.14 2.00
CA ASN A 139 0.15 -6.46 1.45
C ASN A 139 1.32 -7.47 1.54
N ILE A 140 2.52 -6.99 1.83
CA ILE A 140 3.74 -7.76 2.08
C ILE A 140 4.40 -7.29 3.37
N GLY A 141 5.30 -8.08 3.91
CA GLY A 141 6.00 -7.76 5.15
C GLY A 141 5.09 -7.89 6.37
N LYS A 142 5.38 -7.13 7.42
CA LYS A 142 4.59 -7.06 8.65
C LYS A 142 3.38 -6.13 8.47
N SER A 143 2.31 -6.37 9.23
CA SER A 143 1.18 -5.45 9.32
C SER A 143 1.67 -4.00 9.57
N TYR A 144 1.18 -3.08 8.74
CA TYR A 144 1.47 -1.65 8.90
C TYR A 144 0.95 -1.13 10.24
N ALA A 145 -0.26 -1.51 10.63
CA ALA A 145 -0.84 -1.14 11.92
C ALA A 145 -0.04 -1.67 13.10
N TYR A 146 0.48 -2.90 13.02
CA TYR A 146 1.32 -3.45 14.08
C TYR A 146 2.62 -2.65 14.23
N GLN A 147 3.28 -2.31 13.13
CA GLN A 147 4.49 -1.49 13.15
C GLN A 147 4.22 -0.10 13.74
N VAL A 148 3.13 0.56 13.33
CA VAL A 148 2.72 1.87 13.90
C VAL A 148 2.44 1.80 15.41
N ALA A 149 1.99 0.64 15.90
CA ALA A 149 1.75 0.42 17.33
C ALA A 149 3.02 0.20 18.14
N THR A 150 4.06 -0.39 17.56
CA THR A 150 5.19 -0.98 18.30
C THR A 150 6.57 -0.50 17.88
N GLU A 151 6.68 0.15 16.73
CA GLU A 151 7.95 0.60 16.14
C GLU A 151 7.82 2.08 15.76
N HIS A 152 8.93 2.71 15.39
CA HIS A 152 8.96 4.08 14.89
C HIS A 152 9.85 4.15 13.65
N PHE A 153 9.29 4.62 12.55
CA PHE A 153 9.98 4.84 11.30
C PHE A 153 9.76 6.27 10.81
N ASP A 154 10.72 6.80 10.04
CA ASP A 154 10.59 8.11 9.38
C ASP A 154 9.94 7.97 8.00
N TYR A 155 10.03 6.77 7.42
CA TYR A 155 9.47 6.41 6.13
C TYR A 155 8.78 5.05 6.20
N TYR A 156 7.73 4.89 5.43
CA TYR A 156 7.13 3.59 5.12
C TYR A 156 7.08 3.36 3.61
N VAL A 157 7.45 2.15 3.20
CA VAL A 157 7.17 1.65 1.85
C VAL A 157 6.07 0.61 1.97
N LEU A 158 4.90 0.91 1.37
CA LEU A 158 3.70 0.12 1.55
C LEU A 158 3.23 -0.46 0.21
N GLU A 159 3.21 -1.78 0.08
CA GLU A 159 2.48 -2.44 -0.98
C GLU A 159 0.98 -2.44 -0.64
N ILE A 160 0.14 -1.91 -1.51
CA ILE A 160 -1.30 -1.81 -1.25
C ILE A 160 -2.10 -2.48 -2.36
N SER A 161 -2.91 -3.47 -2.00
CA SER A 161 -3.85 -4.13 -2.91
C SER A 161 -5.07 -3.24 -3.18
N SER A 162 -5.78 -3.50 -4.28
CA SER A 162 -7.06 -2.84 -4.56
C SER A 162 -8.08 -3.06 -3.44
N PHE A 163 -8.10 -4.24 -2.82
CA PHE A 163 -9.01 -4.56 -1.71
C PHE A 163 -8.74 -3.77 -0.43
N GLN A 164 -7.49 -3.42 -0.16
CA GLN A 164 -7.14 -2.51 0.93
C GLN A 164 -7.57 -1.08 0.62
N LEU A 165 -7.38 -0.64 -0.64
CA LEU A 165 -7.77 0.69 -1.10
C LEU A 165 -9.30 0.89 -1.09
N ASP A 166 -10.11 -0.15 -1.29
CA ASP A 166 -11.58 -0.05 -1.30
C ASP A 166 -12.14 0.62 -0.04
N ASN A 167 -11.48 0.42 1.10
CA ASN A 167 -11.86 1.00 2.38
C ASN A 167 -10.84 2.02 2.92
N CYS A 168 -10.14 2.74 2.01
CA CYS A 168 -9.35 3.93 2.29
C CYS A 168 -10.12 5.18 1.89
N TYR A 169 -10.24 6.15 2.79
CA TYR A 169 -11.02 7.38 2.60
C TYR A 169 -10.18 8.64 2.79
N GLU A 170 -9.43 8.72 3.89
CA GLU A 170 -8.59 9.86 4.27
C GLU A 170 -7.09 9.52 4.21
N PHE A 171 -6.74 8.25 4.00
CA PHE A 171 -5.36 7.81 3.88
C PHE A 171 -4.62 8.64 2.84
N HIS A 172 -3.45 9.16 3.22
CA HIS A 172 -2.65 10.07 2.41
C HIS A 172 -1.24 9.50 2.22
N PRO A 173 -0.83 9.12 1.01
CA PRO A 173 0.55 8.85 0.66
C PRO A 173 1.28 10.14 0.24
N ASP A 174 2.58 10.26 0.55
CA ASP A 174 3.43 11.34 0.02
C ASP A 174 3.91 11.02 -1.40
N ILE A 175 4.08 9.73 -1.72
CA ILE A 175 4.38 9.25 -3.07
C ILE A 175 3.44 8.08 -3.37
N ALA A 176 2.60 8.23 -4.37
CA ALA A 176 1.72 7.19 -4.88
C ALA A 176 2.25 6.62 -6.19
N ILE A 177 2.27 5.29 -6.33
CA ILE A 177 2.78 4.60 -7.52
C ILE A 177 1.72 3.63 -8.04
N ILE A 178 1.40 3.73 -9.32
CA ILE A 178 0.65 2.71 -10.07
C ILE A 178 1.59 2.08 -11.08
N THR A 179 1.92 0.80 -10.89
CA THR A 179 2.86 0.08 -11.76
C THR A 179 2.27 -0.22 -13.14
N ASN A 180 1.07 -0.74 -13.18
CA ASN A 180 0.25 -1.00 -14.38
C ASN A 180 -1.13 -1.50 -13.96
N ILE A 181 -2.09 -1.52 -14.89
CA ILE A 181 -3.42 -2.07 -14.67
C ILE A 181 -3.79 -3.03 -15.80
N THR A 182 -3.88 -4.31 -15.46
CA THR A 182 -4.36 -5.38 -16.35
C THR A 182 -5.50 -6.13 -15.68
N PRO A 183 -6.42 -6.77 -16.42
CA PRO A 183 -7.54 -7.50 -15.82
C PRO A 183 -7.07 -8.53 -14.79
N ASP A 184 -7.54 -8.39 -13.55
CA ASP A 184 -7.26 -9.30 -12.46
C ASP A 184 -8.37 -9.17 -11.40
N HIS A 185 -8.69 -10.24 -10.66
CA HIS A 185 -9.66 -10.25 -9.58
C HIS A 185 -11.04 -9.63 -9.92
N LEU A 186 -11.46 -9.68 -11.19
CA LEU A 186 -12.69 -9.01 -11.65
C LEU A 186 -13.97 -9.57 -10.99
N ASP A 187 -13.94 -10.81 -10.50
CA ASP A 187 -14.99 -11.42 -9.69
C ASP A 187 -15.35 -10.59 -8.45
N ARG A 188 -14.37 -9.90 -7.86
CA ARG A 188 -14.56 -9.01 -6.71
C ARG A 188 -15.13 -7.64 -7.09
N TYR A 189 -15.09 -7.28 -8.37
CA TYR A 189 -15.50 -5.99 -8.93
C TYR A 189 -16.70 -6.08 -9.87
N GLY A 190 -17.51 -7.15 -9.74
CA GLY A 190 -18.69 -7.36 -10.56
C GLY A 190 -18.36 -7.63 -12.03
N TYR A 191 -17.17 -8.13 -12.33
CA TYR A 191 -16.62 -8.35 -13.68
C TYR A 191 -16.49 -7.06 -14.50
N GLU A 192 -16.54 -5.89 -13.83
CA GLU A 192 -16.40 -4.58 -14.46
C GLU A 192 -14.99 -4.03 -14.25
N MET A 193 -14.21 -3.91 -15.33
CA MET A 193 -12.84 -3.41 -15.30
C MET A 193 -12.75 -1.99 -14.71
N GLU A 194 -13.71 -1.13 -15.00
CA GLU A 194 -13.76 0.25 -14.50
C GLU A 194 -13.82 0.31 -12.95
N ASN A 195 -14.49 -0.64 -12.29
CA ASN A 195 -14.54 -0.71 -10.85
C ASN A 195 -13.16 -1.06 -10.25
N TYR A 196 -12.45 -1.99 -10.88
CA TYR A 196 -11.09 -2.36 -10.49
C TYR A 196 -10.09 -1.21 -10.68
N VAL A 197 -10.20 -0.49 -11.79
CA VAL A 197 -9.39 0.72 -12.07
C VAL A 197 -9.65 1.77 -10.99
N LYS A 198 -10.93 2.09 -10.73
CA LYS A 198 -11.33 3.05 -9.68
C LYS A 198 -10.78 2.67 -8.30
N ALA A 199 -10.82 1.37 -7.95
CA ALA A 199 -10.27 0.89 -6.68
C ALA A 199 -8.77 1.21 -6.55
N LYS A 200 -7.97 0.93 -7.59
CA LYS A 200 -6.53 1.24 -7.58
C LYS A 200 -6.26 2.75 -7.55
N PHE A 201 -7.00 3.53 -8.31
CA PHE A 201 -6.83 4.98 -8.35
C PHE A 201 -7.23 5.68 -7.05
N ARG A 202 -7.89 5.00 -6.09
CA ARG A 202 -8.08 5.55 -4.73
C ARG A 202 -6.76 5.92 -4.05
N ILE A 203 -5.64 5.34 -4.44
CA ILE A 203 -4.32 5.71 -3.94
C ILE A 203 -3.97 7.17 -4.22
N THR A 204 -4.57 7.78 -5.24
CA THR A 204 -4.32 9.19 -5.62
C THR A 204 -5.31 10.18 -5.00
N ARG A 205 -6.33 9.68 -4.29
CA ARG A 205 -7.50 10.49 -3.88
C ARG A 205 -7.16 11.69 -3.01
N ASN A 206 -6.20 11.52 -2.10
CA ASN A 206 -5.86 12.54 -1.10
C ASN A 206 -4.47 13.15 -1.34
N LEU A 207 -3.89 12.98 -2.54
CA LEU A 207 -2.63 13.61 -2.92
C LEU A 207 -2.76 15.13 -2.96
N ARG A 208 -1.73 15.80 -2.48
CA ARG A 208 -1.58 17.26 -2.39
C ARG A 208 -0.61 17.77 -3.47
N PRO A 209 -0.53 19.08 -3.71
CA PRO A 209 0.40 19.65 -4.70
C PRO A 209 1.87 19.32 -4.50
N GLU A 210 2.29 19.13 -3.24
CA GLU A 210 3.66 18.75 -2.89
C GLU A 210 3.98 17.28 -3.10
N ASP A 211 2.96 16.42 -3.19
CA ASP A 211 3.11 14.97 -3.34
C ASP A 211 3.44 14.56 -4.78
N CYS A 212 3.90 13.32 -4.94
CA CYS A 212 4.25 12.75 -6.24
C CYS A 212 3.30 11.62 -6.63
N PHE A 213 2.87 11.63 -7.89
CA PHE A 213 2.17 10.52 -8.52
C PHE A 213 3.03 9.93 -9.65
N ILE A 214 3.54 8.73 -9.43
CA ILE A 214 4.40 7.97 -10.35
C ILE A 214 3.55 6.91 -11.05
N PHE A 215 3.60 6.84 -12.38
CA PHE A 215 2.73 5.95 -13.15
C PHE A 215 3.35 5.52 -14.48
N ASP A 216 2.96 4.35 -14.96
CA ASP A 216 3.31 3.85 -16.29
C ASP A 216 2.51 4.61 -17.36
N SER A 217 3.20 5.39 -18.18
CA SER A 217 2.55 6.11 -19.28
C SER A 217 2.40 5.28 -20.55
N ASP A 218 2.98 4.10 -20.61
CA ASP A 218 2.77 3.14 -21.70
C ASP A 218 1.54 2.24 -21.43
N ASP A 219 1.01 2.25 -20.20
CA ASP A 219 -0.24 1.56 -19.85
C ASP A 219 -1.48 2.40 -20.23
N ALA A 220 -2.12 2.02 -21.32
CA ALA A 220 -3.28 2.71 -21.86
C ALA A 220 -4.46 2.79 -20.86
N ILE A 221 -4.64 1.80 -19.99
CA ILE A 221 -5.71 1.80 -18.98
C ILE A 221 -5.44 2.87 -17.93
N THR A 222 -4.22 2.94 -17.43
CA THR A 222 -3.79 3.99 -16.49
C THR A 222 -3.97 5.38 -17.10
N ILE A 223 -3.51 5.60 -18.32
CA ILE A 223 -3.63 6.90 -18.99
C ILE A 223 -5.09 7.28 -19.26
N ASN A 224 -5.91 6.36 -19.73
CA ASN A 224 -7.34 6.63 -19.97
C ASN A 224 -8.08 7.03 -18.70
N HIS A 225 -7.73 6.46 -17.55
CA HIS A 225 -8.36 6.84 -16.29
C HIS A 225 -7.77 8.15 -15.73
N LEU A 226 -6.46 8.34 -15.82
CA LEU A 226 -5.80 9.56 -15.37
C LEU A 226 -6.36 10.82 -16.06
N ASN A 227 -6.75 10.70 -17.33
CA ASN A 227 -7.38 11.80 -18.07
C ASN A 227 -8.80 12.15 -17.59
N LYS A 228 -9.42 11.29 -16.75
CA LYS A 228 -10.77 11.50 -16.19
C LYS A 228 -10.75 12.06 -14.77
N ILE A 229 -9.60 12.08 -14.12
CA ILE A 229 -9.46 12.55 -12.73
C ILE A 229 -8.66 13.86 -12.68
N VAL A 230 -8.91 14.64 -11.62
CA VAL A 230 -8.12 15.83 -11.30
C VAL A 230 -7.21 15.49 -10.15
N THR A 231 -5.91 15.69 -10.30
CA THR A 231 -4.93 15.66 -9.23
C THR A 231 -3.95 16.80 -9.39
N GLU A 232 -3.66 17.49 -8.31
CA GLU A 232 -2.69 18.60 -8.27
C GLU A 232 -1.27 18.11 -7.99
N ALA A 233 -1.10 16.83 -7.64
CA ALA A 233 0.20 16.22 -7.37
C ALA A 233 1.15 16.30 -8.58
N LYS A 234 2.45 16.30 -8.31
CA LYS A 234 3.49 16.23 -9.34
C LYS A 234 3.38 14.91 -10.10
N LYS A 235 3.02 14.96 -11.37
CA LYS A 235 2.87 13.78 -12.24
C LYS A 235 4.22 13.38 -12.81
N LEU A 236 4.68 12.19 -12.47
CA LEU A 236 5.98 11.64 -12.85
C LEU A 236 5.78 10.33 -13.65
N PRO A 237 5.62 10.42 -14.98
CA PRO A 237 5.50 9.24 -15.83
C PRO A 237 6.80 8.44 -15.89
N PHE A 238 6.70 7.13 -16.04
CA PHE A 238 7.79 6.30 -16.51
C PHE A 238 7.37 5.57 -17.80
N THR A 239 8.31 5.40 -18.74
CA THR A 239 8.04 4.92 -20.10
C THR A 239 9.28 4.31 -20.76
N GLN A 240 9.07 3.30 -21.60
CA GLN A 240 10.11 2.77 -22.49
C GLN A 240 9.95 3.25 -23.94
N GLU A 241 8.90 4.03 -24.26
CA GLU A 241 8.53 4.39 -25.62
C GLU A 241 8.90 5.84 -25.99
N THR A 242 8.84 6.78 -25.04
CA THR A 242 8.99 8.20 -25.33
C THR A 242 9.88 8.93 -24.32
N LYS A 243 10.57 10.00 -24.75
CA LYS A 243 11.32 10.88 -23.84
C LYS A 243 10.36 11.82 -23.09
N VAL A 244 10.56 11.96 -21.79
CA VAL A 244 9.77 12.84 -20.92
C VAL A 244 10.64 13.95 -20.32
N LYS A 245 10.02 15.10 -19.98
CA LYS A 245 10.73 16.24 -19.36
C LYS A 245 10.99 15.99 -17.87
N GLN A 246 10.02 15.40 -17.18
CA GLN A 246 10.08 14.98 -15.79
C GLN A 246 9.56 13.55 -15.73
N GLY A 247 10.18 12.67 -14.95
CA GLY A 247 9.85 11.25 -14.91
C GLY A 247 11.03 10.36 -15.26
N ALA A 248 10.79 9.14 -15.72
CA ALA A 248 11.84 8.23 -16.18
C ALA A 248 11.55 7.68 -17.58
N TYR A 249 12.58 7.55 -18.40
CA TYR A 249 12.42 6.98 -19.74
C TYR A 249 13.64 6.15 -20.15
N LEU A 250 13.40 5.24 -21.09
CA LEU A 250 14.46 4.46 -21.72
C LEU A 250 15.08 5.25 -22.88
N ASP A 251 16.39 5.45 -22.84
CA ASP A 251 17.17 6.04 -23.94
C ASP A 251 18.26 5.05 -24.36
N ASN A 252 17.99 4.29 -25.42
CA ASN A 252 18.84 3.20 -25.90
C ASN A 252 19.09 2.14 -24.82
N ASP A 253 20.27 2.13 -24.22
CA ASP A 253 20.73 1.14 -23.24
C ASP A 253 20.76 1.67 -21.80
N LYS A 254 20.14 2.84 -21.55
CA LYS A 254 20.08 3.44 -20.22
C LYS A 254 18.67 3.95 -19.88
N ILE A 255 18.35 3.87 -18.60
CA ILE A 255 17.24 4.60 -17.98
C ILE A 255 17.73 6.01 -17.66
N VAL A 256 16.99 7.01 -18.06
CA VAL A 256 17.20 8.41 -17.70
C VAL A 256 16.10 8.82 -16.72
N VAL A 257 16.45 9.19 -15.51
CA VAL A 257 15.52 9.62 -14.46
C VAL A 257 15.68 11.11 -14.22
N LYS A 258 14.61 11.89 -14.42
CA LYS A 258 14.58 13.35 -14.25
C LYS A 258 13.59 13.76 -13.18
N TYR A 259 14.08 14.44 -12.17
CA TYR A 259 13.26 15.02 -11.12
C TYR A 259 13.76 16.41 -10.75
N GLU A 260 12.91 17.42 -10.93
CA GLU A 260 13.27 18.83 -10.81
C GLU A 260 14.48 19.18 -11.73
N ASP A 261 15.55 19.71 -11.21
CA ASP A 261 16.76 20.08 -11.97
C ASP A 261 17.83 18.98 -11.94
N ASP A 262 17.52 17.79 -11.41
CA ASP A 262 18.47 16.69 -11.25
C ASP A 262 18.15 15.51 -12.18
N GLU A 263 19.21 14.95 -12.79
CA GLU A 263 19.15 13.83 -13.73
C GLU A 263 20.07 12.69 -13.28
N CYS A 264 19.56 11.46 -13.38
CA CYS A 264 20.28 10.23 -13.05
C CYS A 264 20.23 9.26 -14.24
N ASP A 265 21.39 8.90 -14.77
CA ASP A 265 21.54 7.86 -15.80
C ASP A 265 21.87 6.52 -15.16
N ILE A 266 21.17 5.45 -15.56
CA ILE A 266 21.32 4.08 -15.06
C ILE A 266 21.42 3.15 -16.27
N PHE A 267 22.56 2.50 -16.49
CA PHE A 267 22.73 1.60 -17.63
C PHE A 267 22.03 0.26 -17.41
N LEU A 268 21.32 -0.24 -18.43
CA LEU A 268 20.58 -1.51 -18.33
C LEU A 268 21.46 -2.71 -17.96
N LYS A 269 22.73 -2.71 -18.41
CA LYS A 269 23.70 -3.76 -18.07
C LYS A 269 24.09 -3.78 -16.58
N GLU A 270 23.85 -2.70 -15.86
CA GLU A 270 24.15 -2.52 -14.45
C GLU A 270 22.95 -2.90 -13.55
N LEU A 271 21.76 -3.15 -14.14
CA LEU A 271 20.62 -3.59 -13.37
C LEU A 271 20.77 -5.04 -12.92
N SER A 272 20.62 -5.31 -11.64
CA SER A 272 20.57 -6.68 -11.09
C SER A 272 19.39 -7.47 -11.61
N LEU A 273 18.27 -6.78 -11.87
CA LEU A 273 17.04 -7.38 -12.41
C LEU A 273 16.94 -7.16 -13.92
N GLY A 274 17.13 -8.22 -14.69
CA GLY A 274 16.96 -8.17 -16.15
C GLY A 274 15.50 -8.28 -16.60
N GLY A 275 15.28 -7.97 -17.89
CA GLY A 275 14.00 -8.12 -18.57
C GLY A 275 13.13 -6.86 -18.59
N LYS A 276 12.31 -6.74 -19.64
CA LYS A 276 11.51 -5.54 -19.95
C LYS A 276 10.65 -5.06 -18.77
N HIS A 277 9.99 -5.95 -18.05
CA HIS A 277 9.13 -5.58 -16.92
C HIS A 277 9.95 -5.03 -15.74
N ASN A 278 11.14 -5.55 -15.51
CA ASN A 278 12.00 -5.04 -14.44
C ASN A 278 12.62 -3.69 -14.75
N VAL A 279 12.76 -3.32 -16.02
CA VAL A 279 13.11 -1.95 -16.42
C VAL A 279 12.05 -0.96 -15.94
N TYR A 280 10.75 -1.25 -16.12
CA TYR A 280 9.67 -0.43 -15.58
C TYR A 280 9.70 -0.36 -14.05
N ASN A 281 9.87 -1.50 -13.37
CA ASN A 281 9.98 -1.55 -11.92
C ASN A 281 11.15 -0.70 -11.40
N SER A 282 12.32 -0.77 -12.08
CA SER A 282 13.52 0.01 -11.76
C SER A 282 13.30 1.50 -12.00
N MET A 283 12.61 1.88 -13.08
CA MET A 283 12.23 3.29 -13.35
C MET A 283 11.36 3.85 -12.24
N ALA A 284 10.30 3.13 -11.86
CA ALA A 284 9.39 3.55 -10.79
C ALA A 284 10.12 3.68 -9.44
N ALA A 285 11.01 2.72 -9.12
CA ALA A 285 11.79 2.73 -7.89
C ALA A 285 12.81 3.88 -7.86
N ALA A 286 13.53 4.10 -8.96
CA ALA A 286 14.49 5.20 -9.08
C ALA A 286 13.80 6.58 -8.96
N LEU A 287 12.63 6.75 -9.57
CA LEU A 287 11.84 7.97 -9.43
C LEU A 287 11.40 8.23 -7.99
N ALA A 288 10.92 7.20 -7.29
CA ALA A 288 10.54 7.31 -5.89
C ALA A 288 11.75 7.68 -5.02
N ALA A 289 12.92 7.06 -5.27
CA ALA A 289 14.15 7.38 -4.58
C ALA A 289 14.60 8.83 -4.82
N LYS A 290 14.54 9.31 -6.08
CA LYS A 290 14.83 10.70 -6.42
C LYS A 290 13.88 11.67 -5.72
N ALA A 291 12.58 11.41 -5.76
CA ALA A 291 11.57 12.21 -5.07
C ALA A 291 11.74 12.23 -3.54
N THR A 292 12.44 11.22 -2.98
CA THR A 292 12.80 11.17 -1.56
C THR A 292 14.13 11.90 -1.26
N GLY A 293 14.86 12.36 -2.30
CA GLY A 293 16.14 13.08 -2.16
C GLY A 293 17.36 12.18 -2.04
N ILE A 294 17.29 10.94 -2.54
CA ILE A 294 18.43 10.00 -2.52
C ILE A 294 19.41 10.33 -3.65
N ASP A 295 20.70 10.31 -3.34
CA ASP A 295 21.79 10.59 -4.27
C ASP A 295 21.84 9.61 -5.44
N ASN A 296 22.23 10.10 -6.61
CA ASN A 296 22.35 9.34 -7.85
C ASN A 296 23.29 8.12 -7.74
N GLU A 297 24.38 8.25 -7.00
CA GLU A 297 25.33 7.16 -6.78
C GLU A 297 24.70 6.03 -5.97
N ILE A 298 23.96 6.36 -4.90
CA ILE A 298 23.25 5.37 -4.08
C ILE A 298 22.18 4.68 -4.92
N ILE A 299 21.43 5.42 -5.77
CA ILE A 299 20.41 4.84 -6.64
C ILE A 299 21.04 3.82 -7.60
N ARG A 300 22.12 4.19 -8.31
CA ARG A 300 22.80 3.28 -9.24
C ARG A 300 23.32 2.03 -8.54
N ASN A 301 24.11 2.21 -7.48
CA ASN A 301 24.71 1.10 -6.73
C ASN A 301 23.63 0.16 -6.16
N SER A 302 22.54 0.69 -5.66
CA SER A 302 21.45 -0.13 -5.12
C SER A 302 20.73 -0.93 -6.20
N LEU A 303 20.50 -0.36 -7.37
CA LEU A 303 19.87 -1.09 -8.47
C LEU A 303 20.78 -2.16 -9.08
N GLU A 304 22.10 -1.97 -9.00
CA GLU A 304 23.10 -2.97 -9.41
C GLU A 304 23.21 -4.13 -8.42
N THR A 305 23.13 -3.84 -7.12
CA THR A 305 23.38 -4.82 -6.06
C THR A 305 22.11 -5.48 -5.48
N PHE A 306 20.93 -4.99 -5.86
CA PHE A 306 19.68 -5.51 -5.34
C PHE A 306 19.53 -7.02 -5.61
N ALA A 307 19.29 -7.79 -4.56
CA ALA A 307 18.84 -9.19 -4.65
C ALA A 307 17.38 -9.28 -4.23
N PRO A 308 16.53 -9.95 -5.02
CA PRO A 308 15.12 -10.14 -4.65
C PRO A 308 15.00 -10.77 -3.27
N ILE A 309 14.13 -10.21 -2.44
CA ILE A 309 13.80 -10.82 -1.14
C ILE A 309 13.02 -12.09 -1.48
N GLU A 310 13.55 -13.27 -1.11
CA GLU A 310 12.78 -14.51 -1.20
C GLU A 310 11.55 -14.37 -0.32
N HIS A 311 10.37 -14.49 -0.94
CA HIS A 311 9.10 -14.47 -0.22
C HIS A 311 9.02 -15.71 0.67
N ARG A 312 9.11 -15.50 1.98
CA ARG A 312 8.71 -16.49 2.98
C ARG A 312 7.25 -16.28 3.37
#